data_6862ea0cf782c4012410faa25a299326
#
_entry.id   6862ea0cf782c4012410faa25a299326
#
_cell.length_a   1.000
_cell.length_b   1.000
_cell.length_c   1.000
_cell.angle_alpha   90.00
_cell.angle_beta   90.00
_cell.angle_gamma   90.00
#
_symmetry.space_group_name_H-M   'P 1'
#
loop_
_entity.id
_entity.type
_entity.pdbx_description
1 polymer ?
#
loop_
_entity_poly.entity_id
_entity_poly.type
_entity_poly.pdbx_seq_one_letter_code
_entity_poly.pdbx_strand_id
1 'polypeptide(L)'
;MSKANFICTTPAFSDLESLVASIPDGATIALSGSGGGIQEPDVLCAAIEARFKATGHPCDLTLVHALGIGDGEKTGINRFAWPGMVKRVIGGHWTWSPRMQALARDNEIEAYTLPAGVIQHLYREIGAGRPGLITHVGMGTFADPEHGGGKCNARAQEDLVERITLGGKTYLWYKPFKIDVALIRGSVADSKMNISARHEAADMEIVACAMAAKNNGGLVLAQVREITAQAITPARAVSVPGILVSAVQAAPEQPQLHGYTAYDPRVSGELAPPAVQAANAATKHTETAGVLGIRDIIAQRAAKELNPKHSLNFGFGIPDGVPEIAQQQGIQLNWLSVEQGLINANLLKGRLFGAGLYPQAIMRSTDQFDFYSGGGVDTAFLGLGEVDQEGNVNVSWLGKDIIGPGGFVDIAQGAKKVVFCGSLEAKGLVVNQTPDGTIQIEQYGQVAKFIPKVRHITFSGPEAIKRGQEVLYVTERAVFQLTPEGVKLIEVFKGVDAQRDVVARMGFKPL
;
A
#
# COMPACT_ATOMS: atom_id res chain seq x y z
N MET A 1 -37.57 16.31 9.44
CA MET A 1 -36.73 16.05 10.62
C MET A 1 -35.29 16.22 10.16
N SER A 2 -34.57 17.20 10.72
CA SER A 2 -33.15 17.41 10.44
C SER A 2 -32.39 16.14 10.80
N LYS A 3 -31.74 15.48 9.84
CA LYS A 3 -30.83 14.34 10.13
C LYS A 3 -29.71 14.91 11.01
N ALA A 4 -29.52 14.35 12.21
CA ALA A 4 -28.40 14.75 13.05
C ALA A 4 -27.10 14.43 12.32
N ASN A 5 -26.24 15.42 12.14
CA ASN A 5 -24.94 15.26 11.46
C ASN A 5 -23.84 14.72 12.38
N PHE A 6 -24.14 14.61 13.68
CA PHE A 6 -23.20 14.17 14.71
C PHE A 6 -23.93 13.35 15.78
N ILE A 7 -23.38 12.22 16.16
CA ILE A 7 -23.81 11.42 17.32
C ILE A 7 -22.60 10.98 18.13
N CYS A 8 -22.71 10.98 19.44
CA CYS A 8 -21.62 10.66 20.37
C CYS A 8 -22.13 9.86 21.57
N THR A 9 -21.32 8.95 22.10
CA THR A 9 -21.62 8.19 23.35
C THR A 9 -21.52 9.03 24.61
N THR A 10 -20.70 10.08 24.57
CA THR A 10 -20.42 10.93 25.72
C THR A 10 -21.24 12.22 25.64
N PRO A 11 -22.20 12.47 26.53
CA PRO A 11 -23.05 13.66 26.49
C PRO A 11 -22.28 14.99 26.61
N ALA A 12 -21.01 14.94 27.03
CA ALA A 12 -20.15 16.12 27.14
C ALA A 12 -19.79 16.74 25.78
N PHE A 13 -19.91 15.98 24.66
CA PHE A 13 -19.58 16.45 23.32
C PHE A 13 -20.87 16.63 22.50
N SER A 14 -21.13 17.88 22.12
CA SER A 14 -22.31 18.23 21.31
C SER A 14 -22.08 18.19 19.80
N ASP A 15 -20.82 18.28 19.40
CA ASP A 15 -20.38 18.38 18.01
C ASP A 15 -18.93 17.90 17.82
N LEU A 16 -18.50 17.85 16.57
CA LEU A 16 -17.14 17.43 16.21
C LEU A 16 -16.07 18.38 16.77
N GLU A 17 -16.34 19.68 16.84
CA GLU A 17 -15.38 20.68 17.32
C GLU A 17 -15.05 20.44 18.81
N SER A 18 -16.07 20.27 19.65
CA SER A 18 -15.90 19.96 21.07
C SER A 18 -15.17 18.65 21.29
N LEU A 19 -15.44 17.65 20.46
CA LEU A 19 -14.76 16.37 20.53
C LEU A 19 -13.29 16.47 20.13
N VAL A 20 -12.98 17.14 19.02
CA VAL A 20 -11.59 17.36 18.56
C VAL A 20 -10.79 18.18 19.59
N ALA A 21 -11.46 19.12 20.29
CA ALA A 21 -10.83 19.89 21.34
C ALA A 21 -10.40 19.05 22.56
N SER A 22 -10.93 17.83 22.71
CA SER A 22 -10.55 16.90 23.78
C SER A 22 -9.34 16.02 23.46
N ILE A 23 -8.84 16.06 22.21
CA ILE A 23 -7.63 15.30 21.82
C ILE A 23 -6.42 15.97 22.49
N PRO A 24 -5.67 15.24 23.35
CA PRO A 24 -4.55 15.82 24.06
C PRO A 24 -3.33 16.00 23.16
N ASP A 25 -2.45 16.91 23.54
CA ASP A 25 -1.12 17.01 22.96
C ASP A 25 -0.34 15.70 23.16
N GLY A 26 0.50 15.33 22.20
CA GLY A 26 1.25 14.08 22.22
C GLY A 26 0.42 12.84 21.93
N ALA A 27 -0.88 12.96 21.60
CA ALA A 27 -1.73 11.81 21.30
C ALA A 27 -1.22 10.99 20.11
N THR A 28 -1.35 9.68 20.20
CA THR A 28 -1.13 8.76 19.06
C THR A 28 -2.45 8.58 18.31
N ILE A 29 -2.46 9.00 17.05
CA ILE A 29 -3.61 8.91 16.16
C ILE A 29 -3.36 7.81 15.12
N ALA A 30 -4.16 6.76 15.12
CA ALA A 30 -4.19 5.75 14.08
C ALA A 30 -5.21 6.14 13.00
N LEU A 31 -4.76 6.13 11.74
CA LEU A 31 -5.59 6.43 10.58
C LEU A 31 -5.75 5.16 9.72
N SER A 32 -7.00 4.81 9.42
CA SER A 32 -7.33 3.78 8.45
C SER A 32 -7.58 4.40 7.08
N GLY A 33 -7.23 3.67 6.02
CA GLY A 33 -7.47 4.07 4.64
C GLY A 33 -6.30 3.77 3.72
N SER A 34 -6.49 4.11 2.43
CA SER A 34 -5.48 3.90 1.39
C SER A 34 -5.51 5.01 0.35
N GLY A 35 -4.48 5.05 -0.51
CA GLY A 35 -4.41 5.97 -1.64
C GLY A 35 -5.66 5.92 -2.53
N GLY A 36 -5.86 6.96 -3.32
CA GLY A 36 -7.07 7.12 -4.12
C GLY A 36 -8.31 7.51 -3.33
N GLY A 37 -8.19 7.81 -2.03
CA GLY A 37 -9.29 8.18 -1.14
C GLY A 37 -10.09 6.99 -0.61
N ILE A 38 -9.55 5.77 -0.69
CA ILE A 38 -10.20 4.56 -0.17
C ILE A 38 -10.31 4.68 1.35
N GLN A 39 -11.53 4.75 1.85
CA GLN A 39 -11.86 4.91 3.28
C GLN A 39 -11.08 6.02 4.01
N GLU A 40 -10.71 7.09 3.30
CA GLU A 40 -9.99 8.23 3.88
C GLU A 40 -10.92 9.09 4.74
N PRO A 41 -10.66 9.27 6.05
CA PRO A 41 -11.51 10.05 6.95
C PRO A 41 -11.16 11.54 6.92
N ASP A 42 -11.15 12.17 5.73
CA ASP A 42 -10.59 13.51 5.50
C ASP A 42 -11.33 14.63 6.24
N VAL A 43 -12.64 14.51 6.48
CA VAL A 43 -13.41 15.50 7.26
C VAL A 43 -12.93 15.53 8.72
N LEU A 44 -12.61 14.38 9.30
CA LEU A 44 -12.04 14.31 10.65
C LEU A 44 -10.63 14.90 10.68
N CYS A 45 -9.80 14.58 9.68
CA CYS A 45 -8.47 15.17 9.55
C CYS A 45 -8.55 16.70 9.40
N ALA A 46 -9.49 17.20 8.61
CA ALA A 46 -9.72 18.65 8.42
C ALA A 46 -10.15 19.36 9.69
N ALA A 47 -10.98 18.72 10.52
CA ALA A 47 -11.41 19.30 11.80
C ALA A 47 -10.22 19.43 12.78
N ILE A 48 -9.34 18.42 12.84
CA ILE A 48 -8.13 18.44 13.68
C ILE A 48 -7.16 19.53 13.16
N GLU A 49 -6.96 19.63 11.85
CA GLU A 49 -6.17 20.71 11.22
C GLU A 49 -6.70 22.08 11.57
N ALA A 50 -8.01 22.30 11.42
CA ALA A 50 -8.67 23.59 11.71
C ALA A 50 -8.48 23.98 13.19
N ARG A 51 -8.62 23.05 14.11
CA ARG A 51 -8.37 23.27 15.53
C ARG A 51 -6.92 23.66 15.79
N PHE A 52 -5.95 22.91 15.23
CA PHE A 52 -4.53 23.25 15.37
C PHE A 52 -4.22 24.65 14.85
N LYS A 53 -4.72 25.03 13.68
CA LYS A 53 -4.52 26.38 13.12
C LYS A 53 -5.09 27.50 13.98
N ALA A 54 -6.19 27.22 14.67
CA ALA A 54 -6.86 28.21 15.51
C ALA A 54 -6.21 28.35 16.90
N THR A 55 -5.62 27.29 17.43
CA THR A 55 -5.22 27.23 18.85
C THR A 55 -3.79 26.78 19.09
N GLY A 56 -3.12 26.21 18.12
CA GLY A 56 -1.83 25.51 18.28
C GLY A 56 -1.97 24.11 18.89
N HIS A 57 -3.20 23.62 19.11
CA HIS A 57 -3.49 22.30 19.73
C HIS A 57 -4.47 21.51 18.87
N PRO A 58 -4.40 20.17 18.86
CA PRO A 58 -3.36 19.33 19.50
C PRO A 58 -2.01 19.41 18.77
N CYS A 59 -0.91 19.39 19.51
CA CYS A 59 0.46 19.41 19.00
C CYS A 59 1.22 18.14 19.38
N ASP A 60 2.45 17.98 18.85
CA ASP A 60 3.35 16.84 19.11
C ASP A 60 2.73 15.45 18.85
N LEU A 61 1.80 15.37 17.92
CA LEU A 61 1.08 14.14 17.60
C LEU A 61 2.00 13.04 17.07
N THR A 62 1.67 11.79 17.39
CA THR A 62 2.18 10.60 16.69
C THR A 62 1.12 10.11 15.72
N LEU A 63 1.44 10.04 14.43
CA LEU A 63 0.54 9.48 13.40
C LEU A 63 0.97 8.07 13.03
N VAL A 64 0.01 7.16 12.92
CA VAL A 64 0.23 5.78 12.48
C VAL A 64 -0.72 5.45 11.33
N HIS A 65 -0.18 5.00 10.20
CA HIS A 65 -0.98 4.60 9.04
C HIS A 65 -0.29 3.48 8.24
N ALA A 66 -1.06 2.49 7.83
CA ALA A 66 -0.52 1.31 7.14
C ALA A 66 -0.24 1.58 5.66
N LEU A 67 -1.18 2.20 4.96
CA LEU A 67 -1.04 2.58 3.55
C LEU A 67 -0.97 4.11 3.42
N GLY A 68 -0.68 4.59 2.22
CA GLY A 68 -0.61 6.03 1.97
C GLY A 68 -2.01 6.65 1.98
N ILE A 69 -2.19 7.73 2.73
CA ILE A 69 -3.44 8.46 2.87
C ILE A 69 -3.25 9.90 2.41
N GLY A 70 -4.08 10.36 1.49
CA GLY A 70 -4.05 11.71 0.93
C GLY A 70 -4.20 11.75 -0.59
N ASP A 71 -4.25 12.95 -1.13
CA ASP A 71 -4.40 13.23 -2.57
C ASP A 71 -3.10 13.65 -3.27
N GLY A 72 -1.99 13.65 -2.53
CA GLY A 72 -0.71 14.18 -3.01
C GLY A 72 -0.56 15.69 -2.87
N GLU A 73 -1.52 16.39 -2.29
CA GLU A 73 -1.53 17.84 -2.17
C GLU A 73 -1.95 18.31 -0.77
N LYS A 74 -3.21 18.10 -0.37
CA LYS A 74 -3.83 18.75 0.79
C LYS A 74 -4.64 17.85 1.71
N THR A 75 -5.17 16.69 1.23
CA THR A 75 -6.06 15.84 2.04
C THR A 75 -5.28 14.80 2.85
N GLY A 76 -5.99 14.12 3.72
CA GLY A 76 -5.45 13.03 4.54
C GLY A 76 -4.32 13.50 5.43
N ILE A 77 -3.19 12.80 5.39
CA ILE A 77 -2.01 13.08 6.23
C ILE A 77 -1.36 14.44 5.92
N ASN A 78 -1.54 15.00 4.70
CA ASN A 78 -1.05 16.35 4.40
C ASN A 78 -1.63 17.42 5.32
N ARG A 79 -2.84 17.21 5.88
CA ARG A 79 -3.48 18.14 6.82
C ARG A 79 -2.74 18.30 8.13
N PHE A 80 -1.97 17.29 8.51
CA PHE A 80 -1.18 17.30 9.73
C PHE A 80 0.23 17.86 9.55
N ALA A 81 0.66 18.13 8.30
CA ALA A 81 2.02 18.57 7.99
C ALA A 81 2.24 20.07 8.27
N TRP A 82 1.97 20.47 9.50
CA TRP A 82 2.23 21.83 10.03
C TRP A 82 3.36 21.78 11.05
N PRO A 83 4.26 22.75 11.08
CA PRO A 83 5.33 22.80 12.08
C PRO A 83 4.80 22.71 13.52
N GLY A 84 5.33 21.77 14.30
CA GLY A 84 4.90 21.52 15.68
C GLY A 84 3.62 20.69 15.86
N MET A 85 2.84 20.44 14.80
CA MET A 85 1.64 19.61 14.92
C MET A 85 1.96 18.14 15.11
N VAL A 86 2.98 17.64 14.42
CA VAL A 86 3.39 16.23 14.45
C VAL A 86 4.81 16.11 14.99
N LYS A 87 5.00 15.21 15.93
CA LYS A 87 6.31 14.80 16.47
C LYS A 87 6.84 13.56 15.74
N ARG A 88 5.95 12.59 15.47
CA ARG A 88 6.34 11.26 14.94
C ARG A 88 5.35 10.76 13.91
N VAL A 89 5.86 10.08 12.89
CA VAL A 89 5.05 9.30 11.96
C VAL A 89 5.59 7.87 11.85
N ILE A 90 4.71 6.88 11.98
CA ILE A 90 4.97 5.47 11.69
C ILE A 90 4.10 5.13 10.47
N GLY A 91 4.68 5.20 9.28
CA GLY A 91 3.94 5.11 8.01
C GLY A 91 4.39 3.95 7.13
N GLY A 92 3.45 3.21 6.56
CA GLY A 92 3.76 2.16 5.59
C GLY A 92 4.00 2.70 4.18
N HIS A 93 3.39 3.84 3.82
CA HIS A 93 3.58 4.47 2.51
C HIS A 93 3.42 5.98 2.60
N TRP A 94 4.28 6.75 1.91
CA TRP A 94 4.42 8.20 2.10
C TRP A 94 4.11 9.05 0.86
N THR A 95 4.03 8.45 -0.32
CA THR A 95 3.96 9.19 -1.60
C THR A 95 2.75 10.11 -1.71
N TRP A 96 1.63 9.75 -1.06
CA TRP A 96 0.41 10.57 -1.07
C TRP A 96 0.46 11.80 -0.15
N SER A 97 1.56 11.94 0.61
CA SER A 97 1.74 13.00 1.60
C SER A 97 3.08 13.73 1.41
N PRO A 98 3.30 14.44 0.29
CA PRO A 98 4.57 15.10 -0.01
C PRO A 98 4.96 16.16 1.02
N ARG A 99 4.00 16.80 1.68
CA ARG A 99 4.26 17.76 2.76
C ARG A 99 4.82 17.04 3.99
N MET A 100 4.31 15.87 4.34
CA MET A 100 4.82 15.06 5.44
C MET A 100 6.20 14.46 5.11
N GLN A 101 6.41 14.03 3.85
CA GLN A 101 7.74 13.61 3.38
C GLN A 101 8.78 14.73 3.53
N ALA A 102 8.39 16.00 3.29
CA ALA A 102 9.29 17.13 3.47
C ALA A 102 9.72 17.28 4.93
N LEU A 103 8.80 17.23 5.90
CA LEU A 103 9.12 17.28 7.33
C LEU A 103 10.04 16.14 7.75
N ALA A 104 9.82 14.93 7.24
CA ALA A 104 10.67 13.77 7.50
C ALA A 104 12.09 13.94 6.92
N ARG A 105 12.19 14.40 5.68
CA ARG A 105 13.45 14.68 4.98
C ARG A 105 14.26 15.77 5.66
N ASP A 106 13.58 16.83 6.09
CA ASP A 106 14.20 17.99 6.72
C ASP A 106 14.48 17.73 8.23
N ASN A 107 14.23 16.49 8.68
CA ASN A 107 14.48 16.01 10.05
C ASN A 107 13.70 16.81 11.12
N GLU A 108 12.50 17.29 10.77
CA GLU A 108 11.63 18.02 11.70
C GLU A 108 10.77 17.10 12.55
N ILE A 109 10.50 15.87 12.07
CA ILE A 109 9.73 14.83 12.76
C ILE A 109 10.55 13.54 12.90
N GLU A 110 10.21 12.68 13.85
CA GLU A 110 10.69 11.31 13.91
C GLU A 110 9.96 10.49 12.82
N ALA A 111 10.69 10.01 11.82
CA ALA A 111 10.12 9.28 10.70
C ALA A 111 10.49 7.79 10.75
N TYR A 112 9.46 6.95 10.77
CA TYR A 112 9.58 5.49 10.68
C TYR A 112 8.76 4.97 9.50
N THR A 113 9.29 3.99 8.78
CA THR A 113 8.52 3.23 7.79
C THR A 113 8.53 1.75 8.14
N LEU A 114 7.36 1.11 8.08
CA LEU A 114 7.18 -0.32 8.35
C LEU A 114 6.31 -0.93 7.24
N PRO A 115 6.39 -2.26 7.00
CA PRO A 115 5.49 -2.93 6.06
C PRO A 115 4.02 -2.71 6.42
N ALA A 116 3.17 -2.53 5.41
CA ALA A 116 1.75 -2.20 5.65
C ALA A 116 1.01 -3.29 6.40
N GLY A 117 1.19 -4.55 6.03
CA GLY A 117 0.59 -5.68 6.73
C GLY A 117 1.04 -5.78 8.18
N VAL A 118 2.32 -5.47 8.45
CA VAL A 118 2.84 -5.39 9.82
C VAL A 118 2.08 -4.36 10.65
N ILE A 119 1.87 -3.14 10.13
CA ILE A 119 1.14 -2.10 10.87
C ILE A 119 -0.31 -2.53 11.12
N GLN A 120 -0.98 -3.10 10.12
CA GLN A 120 -2.36 -3.56 10.25
C GLN A 120 -2.50 -4.70 11.26
N HIS A 121 -1.59 -5.66 11.24
CA HIS A 121 -1.56 -6.75 12.21
C HIS A 121 -1.19 -6.24 13.60
N LEU A 122 -0.29 -5.26 13.70
CA LEU A 122 0.07 -4.65 14.98
C LEU A 122 -1.14 -3.96 15.63
N TYR A 123 -2.04 -3.34 14.86
CA TYR A 123 -3.33 -2.86 15.41
C TYR A 123 -4.16 -4.00 16.02
N ARG A 124 -4.21 -5.19 15.39
CA ARG A 124 -4.87 -6.37 15.97
C ARG A 124 -4.24 -6.79 17.30
N GLU A 125 -2.90 -6.84 17.35
CA GLU A 125 -2.16 -7.23 18.55
C GLU A 125 -2.38 -6.23 19.70
N ILE A 126 -2.30 -4.92 19.40
CA ILE A 126 -2.59 -3.85 20.34
C ILE A 126 -4.04 -3.94 20.83
N GLY A 127 -5.01 -4.09 19.92
CA GLY A 127 -6.41 -4.21 20.24
C GLY A 127 -6.75 -5.45 21.09
N ALA A 128 -5.95 -6.50 20.97
CA ALA A 128 -6.09 -7.73 21.76
C ALA A 128 -5.30 -7.71 23.08
N GLY A 129 -4.56 -6.62 23.38
CA GLY A 129 -3.69 -6.52 24.56
C GLY A 129 -2.51 -7.48 24.54
N ARG A 130 -2.06 -7.90 23.34
CA ARG A 130 -0.91 -8.80 23.19
C ARG A 130 0.42 -8.03 23.22
N PRO A 131 1.55 -8.70 23.45
CA PRO A 131 2.85 -8.04 23.64
C PRO A 131 3.47 -7.49 22.35
N GLY A 132 2.72 -7.35 21.26
CA GLY A 132 3.15 -6.89 19.95
C GLY A 132 3.07 -7.99 18.89
N LEU A 133 3.51 -7.68 17.68
CA LEU A 133 3.48 -8.59 16.55
C LEU A 133 4.82 -9.32 16.41
N ILE A 134 4.76 -10.65 16.42
CA ILE A 134 5.92 -11.51 16.14
C ILE A 134 5.71 -12.15 14.77
N THR A 135 6.62 -11.85 13.83
CA THR A 135 6.50 -12.31 12.45
C THR A 135 7.85 -12.44 11.75
N HIS A 136 7.89 -13.18 10.64
CA HIS A 136 9.03 -13.21 9.73
C HIS A 136 9.03 -12.06 8.71
N VAL A 137 7.90 -11.34 8.58
CA VAL A 137 7.78 -10.24 7.61
C VAL A 137 8.74 -9.12 7.98
N GLY A 138 9.56 -8.71 7.02
CA GLY A 138 10.59 -7.70 7.19
C GLY A 138 11.99 -8.25 7.48
N MET A 139 12.17 -9.56 7.74
CA MET A 139 13.51 -10.16 7.94
C MET A 139 14.42 -9.89 6.74
N GLY A 140 15.64 -9.40 7.04
CA GLY A 140 16.65 -9.04 6.04
C GLY A 140 16.33 -7.78 5.23
N THR A 141 15.24 -7.07 5.53
CA THR A 141 14.87 -5.78 4.90
C THR A 141 15.20 -4.60 5.81
N PHE A 142 14.92 -3.39 5.36
CA PHE A 142 15.07 -2.15 6.14
C PHE A 142 14.32 -2.19 7.49
N ALA A 143 13.28 -3.02 7.63
CA ALA A 143 12.52 -3.17 8.87
C ALA A 143 13.27 -4.01 9.93
N ASP A 144 14.22 -4.81 9.48
CA ASP A 144 15.10 -5.58 10.35
C ASP A 144 16.07 -4.65 11.10
N PRO A 145 16.27 -4.81 12.44
CA PRO A 145 17.24 -4.04 13.19
C PRO A 145 18.66 -4.05 12.60
N GLU A 146 19.10 -5.14 11.96
CA GLU A 146 20.41 -5.18 11.26
C GLU A 146 20.50 -4.22 10.07
N HIS A 147 19.37 -3.75 9.56
CA HIS A 147 19.27 -2.83 8.43
C HIS A 147 18.54 -1.51 8.78
N GLY A 148 18.46 -1.17 10.08
CA GLY A 148 17.95 0.12 10.54
C GLY A 148 16.63 0.07 11.31
N GLY A 149 15.90 -1.05 11.33
CA GLY A 149 14.69 -1.20 12.14
C GLY A 149 13.54 -0.24 11.76
N GLY A 150 13.44 0.13 10.50
CA GLY A 150 12.42 1.05 9.99
C GLY A 150 12.69 2.54 10.22
N LYS A 151 13.81 2.93 10.82
CA LYS A 151 14.17 4.34 11.04
C LYS A 151 14.52 5.03 9.73
N CYS A 152 13.91 6.19 9.46
CA CYS A 152 14.09 6.91 8.20
C CYS A 152 14.94 8.19 8.31
N ASN A 153 15.20 8.69 9.51
CA ASN A 153 16.01 9.90 9.68
C ASN A 153 16.73 9.89 11.04
N ALA A 154 17.62 10.85 11.24
CA ALA A 154 18.43 10.93 12.46
C ALA A 154 17.61 11.24 13.71
N ARG A 155 16.40 11.79 13.58
CA ARG A 155 15.52 12.07 14.72
C ARG A 155 14.82 10.81 15.25
N ALA A 156 14.65 9.80 14.41
CA ALA A 156 14.07 8.51 14.80
C ALA A 156 15.09 7.67 15.57
N GLN A 157 15.04 7.68 16.91
CA GLN A 157 16.03 7.02 17.77
C GLN A 157 15.50 5.75 18.44
N GLU A 158 14.19 5.69 18.72
CA GLU A 158 13.55 4.56 19.41
C GLU A 158 13.59 3.29 18.57
N ASP A 159 13.88 2.15 19.18
CA ASP A 159 13.83 0.84 18.53
C ASP A 159 12.40 0.27 18.62
N LEU A 160 11.66 0.40 17.53
CA LEU A 160 10.31 -0.13 17.40
C LEU A 160 10.27 -1.62 17.05
N VAL A 161 11.40 -2.18 16.62
CA VAL A 161 11.54 -3.56 16.16
C VAL A 161 12.75 -4.19 16.83
N GLU A 162 12.60 -5.45 17.26
CA GLU A 162 13.69 -6.27 17.79
C GLU A 162 13.71 -7.65 17.12
N ARG A 163 14.89 -8.28 17.07
CA ARG A 163 15.01 -9.70 16.72
C ARG A 163 14.82 -10.55 17.97
N ILE A 164 13.97 -11.56 17.87
CA ILE A 164 13.76 -12.55 18.93
C ILE A 164 13.88 -13.97 18.40
N THR A 165 14.23 -14.90 19.28
CA THR A 165 14.32 -16.32 18.94
C THR A 165 13.21 -17.11 19.65
N LEU A 166 12.36 -17.78 18.86
CA LEU A 166 11.30 -18.66 19.35
C LEU A 166 11.43 -20.03 18.68
N GLY A 167 11.45 -21.10 19.46
CA GLY A 167 11.55 -22.45 18.93
C GLY A 167 12.79 -22.68 18.04
N GLY A 168 13.89 -21.98 18.30
CA GLY A 168 15.13 -22.06 17.52
C GLY A 168 15.10 -21.29 16.19
N LYS A 169 14.05 -20.51 15.91
CA LYS A 169 13.93 -19.67 14.72
C LYS A 169 13.93 -18.20 15.11
N THR A 170 14.57 -17.36 14.29
CA THR A 170 14.59 -15.90 14.48
C THR A 170 13.37 -15.30 13.81
N TYR A 171 12.76 -14.33 14.52
CA TYR A 171 11.64 -13.52 14.08
C TYR A 171 11.89 -12.06 14.40
N LEU A 172 11.13 -11.16 13.79
CA LEU A 172 11.02 -9.77 14.20
C LEU A 172 9.85 -9.62 15.17
N TRP A 173 10.10 -8.92 16.27
CA TRP A 173 9.09 -8.47 17.21
C TRP A 173 8.88 -6.98 17.05
N TYR A 174 7.73 -6.63 16.49
CA TYR A 174 7.28 -5.25 16.38
C TYR A 174 6.55 -4.89 17.67
N LYS A 175 7.11 -3.90 18.39
CA LYS A 175 6.65 -3.51 19.73
C LYS A 175 5.27 -2.83 19.66
N PRO A 176 4.38 -3.11 20.62
CA PRO A 176 3.12 -2.40 20.71
C PRO A 176 3.34 -0.99 21.26
N PHE A 177 2.43 -0.09 20.91
CA PHE A 177 2.37 1.27 21.44
C PHE A 177 0.92 1.64 21.75
N LYS A 178 0.72 2.66 22.58
CA LYS A 178 -0.62 3.14 22.92
C LYS A 178 -1.23 3.86 21.73
N ILE A 179 -2.52 3.65 21.49
CA ILE A 179 -3.33 4.41 20.51
C ILE A 179 -4.39 5.18 21.27
N ASP A 180 -4.35 6.51 21.19
CA ASP A 180 -5.27 7.40 21.89
C ASP A 180 -6.50 7.74 21.04
N VAL A 181 -6.34 7.78 19.70
CA VAL A 181 -7.43 8.12 18.78
C VAL A 181 -7.35 7.22 17.56
N ALA A 182 -8.48 6.67 17.12
CA ALA A 182 -8.64 6.05 15.80
C ALA A 182 -9.55 6.91 14.93
N LEU A 183 -9.09 7.26 13.74
CA LEU A 183 -9.87 7.90 12.70
C LEU A 183 -10.22 6.85 11.65
N ILE A 184 -11.50 6.53 11.53
CA ILE A 184 -12.02 5.53 10.60
C ILE A 184 -13.11 6.11 9.71
N ARG A 185 -13.36 5.46 8.59
CA ARG A 185 -14.44 5.83 7.68
C ARG A 185 -15.28 4.63 7.28
N GLY A 186 -16.59 4.86 7.18
CA GLY A 186 -17.55 3.96 6.58
C GLY A 186 -18.55 4.71 5.72
N SER A 187 -19.58 4.01 5.28
CA SER A 187 -20.61 4.55 4.37
C SER A 187 -21.84 5.04 5.14
N VAL A 188 -22.32 4.26 6.09
CA VAL A 188 -23.56 4.48 6.83
C VAL A 188 -23.35 4.14 8.31
N ALA A 189 -23.93 4.94 9.20
CA ALA A 189 -24.07 4.63 10.61
C ALA A 189 -25.55 4.56 11.00
N ASP A 190 -25.91 3.63 11.90
CA ASP A 190 -27.25 3.65 12.52
C ASP A 190 -27.27 4.47 13.84
N SER A 191 -28.46 4.59 14.44
CA SER A 191 -28.65 5.32 15.70
C SER A 191 -27.88 4.74 16.90
N LYS A 192 -27.39 3.51 16.81
CA LYS A 192 -26.53 2.85 17.79
C LYS A 192 -25.05 2.95 17.42
N MET A 193 -24.71 3.77 16.41
CA MET A 193 -23.36 3.97 15.87
C MET A 193 -22.71 2.70 15.30
N ASN A 194 -23.51 1.69 14.91
CA ASN A 194 -22.97 0.62 14.08
C ASN A 194 -22.62 1.17 12.72
N ILE A 195 -21.40 0.89 12.25
CA ILE A 195 -20.88 1.39 10.98
C ILE A 195 -20.92 0.29 9.93
N SER A 196 -21.43 0.60 8.75
CA SER A 196 -21.33 -0.24 7.56
C SER A 196 -20.36 0.38 6.56
N ALA A 197 -19.46 -0.41 6.03
CA ALA A 197 -18.56 -0.04 4.92
C ALA A 197 -19.07 -0.53 3.55
N ARG A 198 -20.31 -1.01 3.47
CA ARG A 198 -20.87 -1.69 2.27
C ARG A 198 -20.79 -0.92 0.96
N HIS A 199 -20.71 0.41 1.01
CA HIS A 199 -20.58 1.25 -0.18
C HIS A 199 -19.16 1.78 -0.40
N GLU A 200 -18.19 1.35 0.41
CA GLU A 200 -16.79 1.70 0.24
C GLU A 200 -16.12 0.83 -0.85
N ALA A 201 -15.02 1.32 -1.39
CA ALA A 201 -14.28 0.63 -2.45
C ALA A 201 -13.50 -0.60 -1.94
N ALA A 202 -13.25 -0.68 -0.64
CA ALA A 202 -12.55 -1.77 0.03
C ALA A 202 -12.99 -1.82 1.50
N ASP A 203 -12.61 -2.90 2.20
CA ASP A 203 -12.79 -3.04 3.65
C ASP A 203 -11.39 -3.04 4.30
N MET A 204 -10.94 -1.83 4.65
CA MET A 204 -9.61 -1.64 5.22
C MET A 204 -9.54 -2.12 6.68
N GLU A 205 -8.48 -1.78 7.38
CA GLU A 205 -8.21 -2.17 8.78
C GLU A 205 -9.08 -1.45 9.83
N ILE A 206 -10.25 -0.90 9.45
CA ILE A 206 -11.10 -0.06 10.31
C ILE A 206 -11.47 -0.71 11.65
N VAL A 207 -11.74 -2.02 11.66
CA VAL A 207 -12.09 -2.76 12.89
C VAL A 207 -10.87 -2.91 13.81
N ALA A 208 -9.71 -3.25 13.24
CA ALA A 208 -8.47 -3.42 14.00
C ALA A 208 -8.04 -2.09 14.62
N CYS A 209 -8.11 -1.01 13.83
CA CYS A 209 -7.82 0.35 14.26
C CYS A 209 -8.77 0.80 15.40
N ALA A 210 -10.09 0.58 15.24
CA ALA A 210 -11.08 0.89 16.25
C ALA A 210 -10.86 0.11 17.57
N MET A 211 -10.62 -1.20 17.50
CA MET A 211 -10.32 -2.02 18.68
C MET A 211 -9.04 -1.57 19.38
N ALA A 212 -7.99 -1.24 18.61
CA ALA A 212 -6.74 -0.78 19.18
C ALA A 212 -6.91 0.48 20.01
N ALA A 213 -7.61 1.50 19.51
CA ALA A 213 -7.89 2.71 20.29
C ALA A 213 -8.84 2.44 21.46
N LYS A 214 -9.96 1.76 21.21
CA LYS A 214 -10.98 1.51 22.26
C LYS A 214 -10.42 0.77 23.46
N ASN A 215 -9.65 -0.30 23.23
CA ASN A 215 -9.10 -1.14 24.30
C ASN A 215 -7.91 -0.49 25.01
N ASN A 216 -7.33 0.57 24.44
CA ASN A 216 -6.36 1.44 25.12
C ASN A 216 -7.02 2.60 25.91
N GLY A 217 -8.36 2.64 25.99
CA GLY A 217 -9.10 3.72 26.64
C GLY A 217 -9.19 5.00 25.79
N GLY A 218 -8.89 4.91 24.50
CA GLY A 218 -8.89 6.01 23.56
C GLY A 218 -10.25 6.24 22.88
N LEU A 219 -10.27 7.21 21.96
CA LEU A 219 -11.44 7.61 21.18
C LEU A 219 -11.46 6.94 19.81
N VAL A 220 -12.64 6.54 19.36
CA VAL A 220 -12.87 6.06 17.99
C VAL A 220 -13.83 7.01 17.29
N LEU A 221 -13.32 7.75 16.33
CA LEU A 221 -14.05 8.73 15.54
C LEU A 221 -14.33 8.15 14.16
N ALA A 222 -15.62 8.04 13.81
CA ALA A 222 -16.04 7.52 12.51
C ALA A 222 -16.61 8.64 11.64
N GLN A 223 -16.16 8.72 10.40
CA GLN A 223 -16.77 9.51 9.35
C GLN A 223 -17.65 8.61 8.50
N VAL A 224 -18.88 9.03 8.21
CA VAL A 224 -19.81 8.32 7.33
C VAL A 224 -20.52 9.28 6.40
N ARG A 225 -20.99 8.79 5.24
CA ARG A 225 -21.80 9.60 4.35
C ARG A 225 -23.18 9.92 4.94
N GLU A 226 -23.76 8.97 5.66
CA GLU A 226 -25.13 9.08 6.19
C GLU A 226 -25.25 8.47 7.58
N ILE A 227 -26.02 9.16 8.45
CA ILE A 227 -26.52 8.61 9.70
C ILE A 227 -28.01 8.32 9.52
N THR A 228 -28.43 7.06 9.72
CA THR A 228 -29.82 6.61 9.60
C THR A 228 -30.44 6.29 10.95
N ALA A 229 -31.76 6.54 11.08
CA ALA A 229 -32.51 6.12 12.28
C ALA A 229 -32.79 4.60 12.31
N GLN A 230 -32.72 3.93 11.15
CA GLN A 230 -32.98 2.50 11.02
C GLN A 230 -31.75 1.68 11.33
N ALA A 231 -31.93 0.55 12.01
CA ALA A 231 -30.83 -0.40 12.24
C ALA A 231 -30.29 -0.95 10.92
N ILE A 232 -28.98 -1.07 10.84
CA ILE A 232 -28.31 -1.70 9.69
C ILE A 232 -28.67 -3.18 9.63
N THR A 233 -29.24 -3.60 8.50
CA THR A 233 -29.62 -4.99 8.23
C THR A 233 -29.09 -5.47 6.86
N PRO A 234 -28.72 -6.74 6.72
CA PRO A 234 -28.56 -7.76 7.78
C PRO A 234 -27.41 -7.39 8.75
N ALA A 235 -27.40 -7.96 9.94
CA ALA A 235 -26.34 -7.67 10.94
C ALA A 235 -24.90 -7.88 10.41
N ARG A 236 -24.71 -8.76 9.42
CA ARG A 236 -23.42 -8.97 8.75
C ARG A 236 -22.94 -7.75 7.94
N ALA A 237 -23.82 -6.81 7.62
CA ALA A 237 -23.46 -5.55 6.96
C ALA A 237 -22.87 -4.51 7.92
N VAL A 238 -22.84 -4.80 9.22
CA VAL A 238 -22.11 -3.99 10.21
C VAL A 238 -20.63 -4.37 10.17
N SER A 239 -19.81 -3.47 9.71
CA SER A 239 -18.34 -3.63 9.67
C SER A 239 -17.71 -3.31 11.03
N VAL A 240 -18.14 -2.21 11.67
CA VAL A 240 -17.67 -1.82 13.02
C VAL A 240 -18.88 -1.71 13.97
N PRO A 241 -18.98 -2.58 15.01
CA PRO A 241 -20.03 -2.47 16.00
C PRO A 241 -19.94 -1.16 16.80
N GLY A 242 -21.09 -0.55 17.07
CA GLY A 242 -21.17 0.74 17.78
C GLY A 242 -20.54 0.76 19.17
N ILE A 243 -20.41 -0.39 19.82
CA ILE A 243 -19.71 -0.52 21.12
C ILE A 243 -18.24 -0.07 21.03
N LEU A 244 -17.63 -0.14 19.84
CA LEU A 244 -16.26 0.31 19.60
C LEU A 244 -16.19 1.81 19.30
N VAL A 245 -17.28 2.44 18.87
CA VAL A 245 -17.30 3.79 18.33
C VAL A 245 -17.60 4.81 19.43
N SER A 246 -16.83 5.88 19.49
CA SER A 246 -17.05 6.98 20.44
C SER A 246 -17.95 8.07 19.86
N ALA A 247 -17.74 8.42 18.60
CA ALA A 247 -18.56 9.40 17.90
C ALA A 247 -18.59 9.15 16.39
N VAL A 248 -19.64 9.63 15.75
CA VAL A 248 -19.84 9.57 14.31
C VAL A 248 -20.15 10.96 13.76
N GLN A 249 -19.42 11.37 12.74
CA GLN A 249 -19.65 12.57 11.95
C GLN A 249 -20.19 12.20 10.56
N ALA A 250 -21.33 12.76 10.19
CA ALA A 250 -21.84 12.66 8.83
C ALA A 250 -21.11 13.63 7.89
N ALA A 251 -20.72 13.12 6.74
CA ALA A 251 -20.09 13.84 5.64
C ALA A 251 -20.78 13.45 4.31
N PRO A 252 -21.96 14.03 4.00
CA PRO A 252 -22.78 13.62 2.84
C PRO A 252 -22.05 13.72 1.51
N GLU A 253 -21.11 14.65 1.41
CA GLU A 253 -20.32 14.91 0.20
C GLU A 253 -19.05 14.04 0.09
N GLN A 254 -18.80 13.12 1.04
CA GLN A 254 -17.60 12.27 0.94
C GLN A 254 -17.67 11.42 -0.35
N PRO A 255 -16.65 11.51 -1.23
CA PRO A 255 -16.59 10.68 -2.43
C PRO A 255 -16.20 9.24 -2.04
N GLN A 256 -16.60 8.26 -2.84
CA GLN A 256 -16.14 6.88 -2.66
C GLN A 256 -14.62 6.76 -2.88
N LEU A 257 -14.12 7.46 -3.89
CA LEU A 257 -12.71 7.61 -4.27
C LEU A 257 -12.44 9.06 -4.66
N HIS A 258 -11.20 9.50 -4.62
CA HIS A 258 -10.81 10.81 -5.13
C HIS A 258 -11.23 10.98 -6.60
N GLY A 259 -11.98 12.04 -6.90
CA GLY A 259 -12.46 12.30 -8.26
C GLY A 259 -13.63 11.41 -8.73
N TYR A 260 -14.14 10.54 -7.86
CA TYR A 260 -15.34 9.75 -8.11
C TYR A 260 -16.58 10.38 -7.49
N THR A 261 -17.74 9.84 -7.86
CA THR A 261 -19.03 10.20 -7.24
C THR A 261 -19.09 9.70 -5.79
N ALA A 262 -20.04 10.19 -5.03
CA ALA A 262 -20.27 9.73 -3.66
C ALA A 262 -20.59 8.23 -3.59
N TYR A 263 -21.15 7.65 -4.65
CA TYR A 263 -21.48 6.24 -4.71
C TYR A 263 -21.55 5.71 -6.14
N ASP A 264 -20.80 4.62 -6.38
CA ASP A 264 -20.82 3.82 -7.60
C ASP A 264 -20.87 2.34 -7.21
N PRO A 265 -21.99 1.62 -7.45
CA PRO A 265 -22.15 0.23 -7.02
C PRO A 265 -21.22 -0.75 -7.75
N ARG A 266 -20.55 -0.33 -8.82
CA ARG A 266 -19.51 -1.13 -9.49
C ARG A 266 -18.24 -1.20 -8.65
N VAL A 267 -17.96 -0.14 -7.90
CA VAL A 267 -16.74 -0.03 -7.06
C VAL A 267 -16.90 -0.83 -5.76
N SER A 268 -18.10 -0.82 -5.18
CA SER A 268 -18.40 -1.53 -3.93
C SER A 268 -18.77 -3.01 -4.11
N GLY A 269 -18.75 -3.53 -5.35
CA GLY A 269 -19.04 -4.94 -5.61
C GLY A 269 -20.52 -5.32 -5.52
N GLU A 270 -21.44 -4.35 -5.49
CA GLU A 270 -22.90 -4.62 -5.49
C GLU A 270 -23.44 -4.99 -6.86
N LEU A 271 -22.66 -4.76 -7.90
CA LEU A 271 -22.99 -5.16 -9.28
C LEU A 271 -22.00 -6.19 -9.80
N ALA A 272 -22.51 -7.26 -10.37
CA ALA A 272 -21.72 -8.19 -11.17
C ALA A 272 -21.33 -7.55 -12.52
N PRO A 273 -20.18 -7.95 -13.11
CA PRO A 273 -19.81 -7.48 -14.44
C PRO A 273 -20.89 -7.89 -15.46
N PRO A 274 -21.24 -7.02 -16.43
CA PRO A 274 -22.15 -7.36 -17.50
C PRO A 274 -21.65 -8.59 -18.30
N ALA A 275 -22.55 -9.49 -18.69
CA ALA A 275 -22.21 -10.73 -19.41
C ALA A 275 -21.35 -10.51 -20.67
N VAL A 276 -21.46 -9.33 -21.31
CA VAL A 276 -20.69 -8.94 -22.51
C VAL A 276 -19.27 -8.45 -22.16
N GLN A 277 -19.02 -8.00 -20.92
CA GLN A 277 -17.68 -7.53 -20.51
C GLN A 277 -16.74 -8.68 -20.13
N ALA A 278 -17.26 -9.86 -19.84
CA ALA A 278 -16.41 -11.06 -19.71
C ALA A 278 -15.69 -11.40 -21.03
N ALA A 279 -16.21 -10.92 -22.17
CA ALA A 279 -15.65 -11.15 -23.51
C ALA A 279 -14.95 -9.89 -24.12
N ASN A 280 -15.25 -8.67 -23.64
CA ASN A 280 -14.86 -7.42 -24.33
C ASN A 280 -14.35 -6.31 -23.43
N ALA A 281 -13.82 -6.60 -22.25
CA ALA A 281 -13.15 -5.59 -21.41
C ALA A 281 -11.75 -5.20 -21.96
N ALA A 282 -11.47 -5.47 -23.23
CA ALA A 282 -10.48 -4.75 -23.99
C ALA A 282 -11.00 -3.30 -24.15
N THR A 283 -10.64 -2.41 -23.25
CA THR A 283 -10.51 -1.01 -23.65
C THR A 283 -9.70 -1.05 -24.93
N LYS A 284 -10.33 -0.61 -26.04
CA LYS A 284 -9.64 -0.35 -27.28
C LYS A 284 -8.48 0.62 -26.99
N HIS A 285 -7.32 0.08 -26.60
CA HIS A 285 -6.13 0.70 -27.06
C HIS A 285 -6.18 0.50 -28.57
N THR A 286 -6.43 1.59 -29.30
CA THR A 286 -6.17 1.67 -30.72
C THR A 286 -4.89 0.89 -30.93
N GLU A 287 -4.97 -0.21 -31.72
CA GLU A 287 -3.84 -0.77 -32.40
C GLU A 287 -3.20 0.38 -33.20
N THR A 288 -2.34 1.15 -32.55
CA THR A 288 -1.24 1.70 -33.28
C THR A 288 -0.41 0.46 -33.62
N ALA A 289 -0.55 -0.01 -34.84
CA ALA A 289 0.46 -0.84 -35.52
C ALA A 289 1.76 -0.03 -35.48
N GLY A 290 2.41 0.02 -34.32
CA GLY A 290 3.44 0.97 -33.93
C GLY A 290 4.40 0.31 -32.97
N VAL A 291 5.49 0.88 -32.90
CA VAL A 291 6.63 0.63 -32.05
C VAL A 291 6.20 0.54 -30.59
N LEU A 292 6.48 -0.58 -29.91
CA LEU A 292 6.16 -0.77 -28.48
C LEU A 292 7.17 -0.03 -27.62
N GLY A 293 6.69 0.64 -26.60
CA GLY A 293 7.53 1.33 -25.60
C GLY A 293 8.00 0.43 -24.47
N ILE A 294 8.85 0.98 -23.62
CA ILE A 294 9.47 0.27 -22.47
C ILE A 294 8.47 -0.51 -21.63
N ARG A 295 7.32 0.10 -21.29
CA ARG A 295 6.30 -0.54 -20.44
C ARG A 295 5.70 -1.77 -21.08
N ASP A 296 5.38 -1.67 -22.37
CA ASP A 296 4.75 -2.76 -23.13
C ASP A 296 5.74 -3.91 -23.35
N ILE A 297 7.00 -3.61 -23.65
CA ILE A 297 8.07 -4.61 -23.81
C ILE A 297 8.22 -5.43 -22.53
N ILE A 298 8.34 -4.75 -21.38
CA ILE A 298 8.49 -5.42 -20.07
C ILE A 298 7.24 -6.22 -19.72
N ALA A 299 6.04 -5.65 -19.90
CA ALA A 299 4.79 -6.31 -19.59
C ALA A 299 4.57 -7.55 -20.48
N GLN A 300 4.88 -7.49 -21.78
CA GLN A 300 4.82 -8.63 -22.70
C GLN A 300 5.78 -9.75 -22.27
N ARG A 301 7.03 -9.40 -21.89
CA ARG A 301 7.98 -10.41 -21.44
C ARG A 301 7.55 -11.02 -20.09
N ALA A 302 7.10 -10.20 -19.14
CA ALA A 302 6.62 -10.65 -17.84
C ALA A 302 5.38 -11.54 -17.98
N ALA A 303 4.50 -11.29 -18.95
CA ALA A 303 3.31 -12.11 -19.20
C ALA A 303 3.64 -13.57 -19.55
N LYS A 304 4.86 -13.87 -20.04
CA LYS A 304 5.30 -15.26 -20.27
C LYS A 304 5.45 -16.06 -18.97
N GLU A 305 5.54 -15.39 -17.83
CA GLU A 305 5.63 -16.00 -16.50
C GLU A 305 4.25 -16.26 -15.85
N LEU A 306 3.15 -15.89 -16.55
CA LEU A 306 1.80 -16.12 -16.08
C LEU A 306 1.44 -17.60 -16.09
N ASN A 307 0.84 -18.03 -14.99
CA ASN A 307 0.13 -19.31 -14.91
C ASN A 307 -1.32 -19.03 -14.52
N PRO A 308 -2.31 -19.33 -15.38
CA PRO A 308 -3.72 -19.05 -15.11
C PRO A 308 -4.30 -19.76 -13.87
N LYS A 309 -3.60 -20.79 -13.37
CA LYS A 309 -4.01 -21.55 -12.17
C LYS A 309 -3.48 -20.95 -10.88
N HIS A 310 -2.51 -20.03 -10.96
CA HIS A 310 -1.89 -19.41 -9.81
C HIS A 310 -2.78 -18.31 -9.20
N SER A 311 -2.64 -18.11 -7.91
CA SER A 311 -3.02 -16.87 -7.24
C SER A 311 -1.98 -15.80 -7.58
N LEU A 312 -2.44 -14.67 -8.10
CA LEU A 312 -1.62 -13.62 -8.67
C LEU A 312 -1.80 -12.30 -7.91
N ASN A 313 -0.70 -11.56 -7.80
CA ASN A 313 -0.72 -10.18 -7.37
C ASN A 313 0.03 -9.31 -8.38
N PHE A 314 -0.52 -8.12 -8.66
CA PHE A 314 0.09 -7.14 -9.56
C PHE A 314 0.28 -5.81 -8.82
N GLY A 315 1.54 -5.38 -8.72
CA GLY A 315 1.91 -4.10 -8.16
C GLY A 315 1.65 -2.93 -9.10
N PHE A 316 1.74 -1.74 -8.53
CA PHE A 316 1.58 -0.47 -9.25
C PHE A 316 2.66 -0.25 -10.31
N GLY A 317 2.29 0.34 -11.44
CA GLY A 317 3.20 0.83 -12.46
C GLY A 317 3.35 -0.10 -13.68
N ILE A 318 4.55 -0.62 -13.95
CA ILE A 318 4.77 -1.52 -15.10
C ILE A 318 4.02 -2.85 -14.93
N PRO A 319 3.99 -3.47 -13.74
CA PRO A 319 3.27 -4.73 -13.53
C PRO A 319 1.77 -4.66 -13.82
N ASP A 320 1.12 -3.50 -13.66
CA ASP A 320 -0.32 -3.35 -13.92
C ASP A 320 -0.71 -3.50 -15.40
N GLY A 321 0.27 -3.51 -16.31
CA GLY A 321 0.08 -3.82 -17.73
C GLY A 321 0.02 -5.33 -18.04
N VAL A 322 0.52 -6.20 -17.15
CA VAL A 322 0.58 -7.65 -17.42
C VAL A 322 -0.80 -8.29 -17.57
N PRO A 323 -1.84 -7.97 -16.74
CA PRO A 323 -3.19 -8.49 -16.93
C PRO A 323 -3.81 -8.09 -18.28
N GLU A 324 -3.47 -6.93 -18.83
CA GLU A 324 -3.96 -6.50 -20.14
C GLU A 324 -3.39 -7.35 -21.28
N ILE A 325 -2.10 -7.68 -21.20
CA ILE A 325 -1.45 -8.59 -22.14
C ILE A 325 -2.09 -9.98 -22.05
N ALA A 326 -2.36 -10.49 -20.85
CA ALA A 326 -3.06 -11.76 -20.66
C ALA A 326 -4.42 -11.76 -21.36
N GLN A 327 -5.19 -10.70 -21.18
CA GLN A 327 -6.51 -10.54 -21.81
C GLN A 327 -6.42 -10.48 -23.34
N GLN A 328 -5.47 -9.73 -23.90
CA GLN A 328 -5.23 -9.66 -25.36
C GLN A 328 -4.88 -11.04 -25.93
N GLN A 329 -4.18 -11.87 -25.16
CA GLN A 329 -3.82 -13.24 -25.54
C GLN A 329 -4.90 -14.27 -25.24
N GLY A 330 -6.08 -13.86 -24.75
CA GLY A 330 -7.17 -14.75 -24.37
C GLY A 330 -6.90 -15.62 -23.14
N ILE A 331 -5.91 -15.24 -22.31
CA ILE A 331 -5.57 -15.93 -21.07
C ILE A 331 -6.52 -15.44 -19.97
N GLN A 332 -7.37 -16.31 -19.48
CA GLN A 332 -8.26 -16.01 -18.35
C GLN A 332 -7.49 -16.17 -17.04
N LEU A 333 -7.37 -15.08 -16.30
CA LEU A 333 -6.79 -15.08 -14.96
C LEU A 333 -7.91 -15.29 -13.92
N ASN A 334 -7.74 -16.28 -13.01
CA ASN A 334 -8.82 -16.70 -12.12
C ASN A 334 -8.72 -16.15 -10.70
N TRP A 335 -7.50 -15.82 -10.24
CA TRP A 335 -7.28 -15.43 -8.85
C TRP A 335 -6.34 -14.23 -8.78
N LEU A 336 -6.91 -13.05 -8.99
CA LEU A 336 -6.22 -11.77 -8.85
C LEU A 336 -6.52 -11.18 -7.48
N SER A 337 -5.51 -10.70 -6.77
CA SER A 337 -5.69 -10.00 -5.51
C SER A 337 -4.88 -8.71 -5.47
N VAL A 338 -5.35 -7.75 -4.70
CA VAL A 338 -4.64 -6.50 -4.38
C VAL A 338 -4.68 -6.27 -2.88
N GLU A 339 -3.69 -5.54 -2.36
CA GLU A 339 -3.47 -5.39 -0.91
C GLU A 339 -4.66 -4.77 -0.15
N GLN A 340 -5.53 -4.02 -0.84
CA GLN A 340 -6.76 -3.48 -0.28
C GLN A 340 -7.88 -4.53 -0.08
N GLY A 341 -7.64 -5.79 -0.45
CA GLY A 341 -8.55 -6.91 -0.20
C GLY A 341 -9.49 -7.26 -1.35
N LEU A 342 -9.33 -6.64 -2.52
CA LEU A 342 -10.18 -6.93 -3.68
C LEU A 342 -9.70 -8.21 -4.38
N ILE A 343 -10.64 -9.10 -4.69
CA ILE A 343 -10.42 -10.32 -5.46
C ILE A 343 -11.09 -10.20 -6.81
N ASN A 344 -10.36 -10.47 -7.89
CA ASN A 344 -10.82 -10.48 -9.28
C ASN A 344 -11.54 -9.19 -9.71
N ALA A 345 -11.05 -8.04 -9.24
CA ALA A 345 -11.54 -6.74 -9.67
C ALA A 345 -10.84 -6.27 -10.96
N ASN A 346 -11.54 -5.50 -11.79
CA ASN A 346 -10.93 -4.72 -12.85
C ASN A 346 -10.26 -3.52 -12.21
N LEU A 347 -8.94 -3.62 -11.91
CA LEU A 347 -8.19 -2.62 -11.16
C LEU A 347 -8.18 -1.27 -11.87
N LEU A 348 -8.41 -0.20 -11.11
CA LEU A 348 -8.26 1.17 -11.57
C LEU A 348 -6.77 1.56 -11.58
N LYS A 349 -6.40 2.47 -12.48
CA LYS A 349 -5.00 2.86 -12.71
C LYS A 349 -4.65 4.22 -12.10
N GLY A 350 -3.35 4.51 -12.04
CA GLY A 350 -2.83 5.78 -11.61
C GLY A 350 -3.18 6.10 -10.15
N ARG A 351 -3.76 7.27 -9.92
CA ARG A 351 -4.11 7.72 -8.56
C ARG A 351 -5.21 6.89 -7.86
N LEU A 352 -5.92 6.04 -8.60
CA LEU A 352 -7.00 5.18 -8.09
C LEU A 352 -6.55 3.73 -7.91
N PHE A 353 -5.25 3.45 -8.07
CA PHE A 353 -4.70 2.12 -7.82
C PHE A 353 -5.04 1.65 -6.40
N GLY A 354 -5.41 0.37 -6.28
CA GLY A 354 -5.91 -0.25 -5.05
C GLY A 354 -7.43 -0.37 -5.01
N ALA A 355 -8.15 0.42 -5.82
CA ALA A 355 -9.58 0.24 -6.09
C ALA A 355 -9.81 -0.48 -7.42
N GLY A 356 -11.02 -1.01 -7.62
CA GLY A 356 -11.38 -1.71 -8.84
C GLY A 356 -12.89 -1.75 -9.06
N LEU A 357 -13.27 -2.09 -10.29
CA LEU A 357 -14.67 -2.27 -10.67
C LEU A 357 -15.03 -3.75 -10.62
N TYR A 358 -16.24 -4.04 -10.17
CA TYR A 358 -16.83 -5.38 -10.16
C TYR A 358 -15.97 -6.42 -9.40
N PRO A 359 -15.48 -6.16 -8.18
CA PRO A 359 -14.79 -7.17 -7.40
C PRO A 359 -15.73 -8.37 -7.16
N GLN A 360 -15.20 -9.58 -7.28
CA GLN A 360 -15.97 -10.81 -6.97
C GLN A 360 -16.06 -11.07 -5.47
N ALA A 361 -15.05 -10.60 -4.72
CA ALA A 361 -15.06 -10.58 -3.26
C ALA A 361 -14.24 -9.41 -2.75
N ILE A 362 -14.61 -8.92 -1.57
CA ILE A 362 -13.86 -7.92 -0.82
C ILE A 362 -13.55 -8.54 0.54
N MET A 363 -12.27 -8.80 0.79
CA MET A 363 -11.74 -9.21 2.08
C MET A 363 -11.34 -7.98 2.88
N ARG A 364 -11.31 -8.08 4.20
CA ARG A 364 -10.61 -7.06 5.00
C ARG A 364 -9.14 -7.06 4.63
N SER A 365 -8.55 -5.88 4.50
CA SER A 365 -7.13 -5.77 4.14
C SER A 365 -6.22 -6.51 5.14
N THR A 366 -6.58 -6.55 6.42
CA THR A 366 -5.88 -7.35 7.46
C THR A 366 -5.86 -8.84 7.13
N ASP A 367 -6.98 -9.41 6.66
CA ASP A 367 -7.07 -10.83 6.30
C ASP A 367 -6.35 -11.10 4.97
N GLN A 368 -6.36 -10.10 4.07
CA GLN A 368 -5.58 -10.16 2.82
C GLN A 368 -4.07 -10.22 3.09
N PHE A 369 -3.58 -9.46 4.06
CA PHE A 369 -2.17 -9.51 4.46
C PHE A 369 -1.82 -10.81 5.20
N ASP A 370 -2.74 -11.40 5.99
CA ASP A 370 -2.55 -12.75 6.53
C ASP A 370 -2.39 -13.78 5.41
N PHE A 371 -3.23 -13.70 4.36
CA PHE A 371 -3.12 -14.56 3.18
C PHE A 371 -1.77 -14.41 2.48
N TYR A 372 -1.28 -13.18 2.31
CA TYR A 372 0.01 -12.91 1.70
C TYR A 372 1.17 -13.46 2.54
N SER A 373 1.22 -13.10 3.81
CA SER A 373 2.28 -13.51 4.73
C SER A 373 2.31 -15.02 4.96
N GLY A 374 1.15 -15.68 4.84
CA GLY A 374 0.99 -17.13 4.94
C GLY A 374 1.43 -17.91 3.68
N GLY A 375 1.88 -17.23 2.61
CA GLY A 375 2.32 -17.87 1.37
C GLY A 375 1.19 -18.15 0.37
N GLY A 376 0.08 -17.41 0.46
CA GLY A 376 -1.10 -17.59 -0.39
C GLY A 376 -0.90 -17.13 -1.84
N VAL A 377 0.11 -16.31 -2.13
CA VAL A 377 0.42 -15.84 -3.48
C VAL A 377 1.38 -16.79 -4.19
N ASP A 378 0.96 -17.33 -5.32
CA ASP A 378 1.85 -18.19 -6.12
C ASP A 378 2.83 -17.33 -6.94
N THR A 379 2.35 -16.27 -7.61
CA THR A 379 3.22 -15.39 -8.39
C THR A 379 2.85 -13.92 -8.15
N ALA A 380 3.84 -13.13 -7.75
CA ALA A 380 3.72 -11.68 -7.63
C ALA A 380 4.51 -10.98 -8.75
N PHE A 381 3.88 -10.04 -9.44
CA PHE A 381 4.51 -9.15 -10.41
C PHE A 381 4.65 -7.78 -9.76
N LEU A 382 5.87 -7.36 -9.46
CA LEU A 382 6.14 -6.15 -8.68
C LEU A 382 7.08 -5.21 -9.40
N GLY A 383 6.98 -3.91 -9.12
CA GLY A 383 7.91 -2.92 -9.64
C GLY A 383 9.31 -3.08 -9.03
N LEU A 384 10.35 -2.63 -9.74
CA LEU A 384 11.69 -2.47 -9.18
C LEU A 384 12.18 -1.03 -9.33
N GLY A 385 12.77 -0.50 -8.27
CA GLY A 385 13.45 0.79 -8.28
C GLY A 385 14.94 0.60 -8.55
N GLU A 386 15.63 -0.11 -7.66
CA GLU A 386 17.05 -0.46 -7.77
C GLU A 386 17.23 -1.94 -7.43
N VAL A 387 18.26 -2.57 -8.00
CA VAL A 387 18.67 -3.96 -7.75
C VAL A 387 20.15 -4.01 -7.51
N ASP A 388 20.64 -4.79 -6.53
CA ASP A 388 22.07 -4.99 -6.32
C ASP A 388 22.55 -6.41 -6.67
N GLN A 389 23.86 -6.61 -6.55
CA GLN A 389 24.52 -7.88 -6.91
C GLN A 389 24.05 -9.09 -6.09
N GLU A 390 23.52 -8.86 -4.88
CA GLU A 390 22.94 -9.91 -4.01
C GLU A 390 21.47 -10.18 -4.35
N GLY A 391 20.91 -9.43 -5.32
CA GLY A 391 19.53 -9.52 -5.73
C GLY A 391 18.55 -8.80 -4.79
N ASN A 392 19.05 -7.95 -3.91
CA ASN A 392 18.19 -7.08 -3.10
C ASN A 392 17.51 -6.05 -4.00
N VAL A 393 16.27 -5.69 -3.66
CA VAL A 393 15.49 -4.66 -4.37
C VAL A 393 15.17 -3.51 -3.44
N ASN A 394 15.30 -2.28 -3.94
CA ASN A 394 14.84 -1.07 -3.30
C ASN A 394 13.69 -0.43 -4.12
N VAL A 395 12.54 -0.20 -3.47
CA VAL A 395 11.43 0.60 -4.01
C VAL A 395 10.93 1.62 -2.99
N SER A 396 11.40 1.54 -1.75
CA SER A 396 10.82 2.27 -0.61
C SER A 396 11.58 3.55 -0.26
N TRP A 397 12.76 3.76 -0.84
CA TRP A 397 13.53 4.99 -0.67
C TRP A 397 14.30 5.33 -1.95
N LEU A 398 13.79 6.26 -2.74
CA LEU A 398 14.37 6.65 -4.01
C LEU A 398 14.88 8.09 -3.97
N GLY A 399 16.17 8.27 -4.25
CA GLY A 399 16.83 9.56 -4.13
C GLY A 399 16.81 10.08 -2.68
N LYS A 400 16.12 11.20 -2.45
CA LYS A 400 16.00 11.81 -1.11
C LYS A 400 14.65 11.52 -0.44
N ASP A 401 13.72 10.91 -1.13
CA ASP A 401 12.33 10.79 -0.68
C ASP A 401 12.02 9.40 -0.14
N ILE A 402 11.37 9.37 1.02
CA ILE A 402 10.79 8.16 1.61
C ILE A 402 9.51 7.86 0.84
N ILE A 403 9.50 6.76 0.09
CA ILE A 403 8.31 6.28 -0.60
C ILE A 403 7.47 5.42 0.34
N GLY A 404 8.14 4.61 1.15
CA GLY A 404 7.57 3.55 1.96
C GLY A 404 7.22 2.30 1.13
N PRO A 405 7.17 1.13 1.77
CA PRO A 405 6.96 -0.14 1.07
C PRO A 405 5.49 -0.40 0.70
N GLY A 406 4.51 0.22 1.39
CA GLY A 406 3.14 -0.30 1.31
C GLY A 406 3.09 -1.79 1.66
N GLY A 407 2.37 -2.58 0.89
CA GLY A 407 2.33 -4.04 1.03
C GLY A 407 3.44 -4.81 0.32
N PHE A 408 4.40 -4.11 -0.30
CA PHE A 408 5.44 -4.76 -1.12
C PHE A 408 6.23 -5.82 -0.34
N VAL A 409 6.62 -5.56 0.91
CA VAL A 409 7.41 -6.51 1.72
C VAL A 409 6.59 -7.77 2.00
N ASP A 410 5.35 -7.60 2.45
CA ASP A 410 4.43 -8.71 2.78
C ASP A 410 4.19 -9.59 1.55
N ILE A 411 3.89 -8.97 0.41
CA ILE A 411 3.61 -9.66 -0.86
C ILE A 411 4.88 -10.35 -1.38
N ALA A 412 5.99 -9.63 -1.48
CA ALA A 412 7.22 -10.14 -2.06
C ALA A 412 7.83 -11.28 -1.23
N GLN A 413 7.78 -11.19 0.11
CA GLN A 413 8.27 -12.25 0.98
C GLN A 413 7.37 -13.46 1.03
N GLY A 414 6.05 -13.28 0.92
CA GLY A 414 5.07 -14.37 0.97
C GLY A 414 4.90 -15.10 -0.36
N ALA A 415 5.18 -14.49 -1.51
CA ALA A 415 5.00 -15.12 -2.82
C ALA A 415 5.99 -16.27 -3.05
N LYS A 416 5.55 -17.33 -3.74
CA LYS A 416 6.43 -18.45 -4.14
C LYS A 416 7.36 -18.06 -5.29
N LYS A 417 6.87 -17.23 -6.20
CA LYS A 417 7.61 -16.63 -7.31
C LYS A 417 7.41 -15.14 -7.36
N VAL A 418 8.50 -14.39 -7.56
CA VAL A 418 8.43 -12.93 -7.76
C VAL A 418 9.04 -12.58 -9.10
N VAL A 419 8.29 -11.80 -9.89
CA VAL A 419 8.73 -11.24 -11.17
C VAL A 419 8.81 -9.73 -11.01
N PHE A 420 10.01 -9.22 -10.79
CA PHE A 420 10.24 -7.78 -10.74
C PHE A 420 10.27 -7.20 -12.15
N CYS A 421 9.52 -6.12 -12.36
CA CYS A 421 9.33 -5.45 -13.65
C CYS A 421 9.82 -4.01 -13.57
N GLY A 422 10.85 -3.66 -14.35
CA GLY A 422 11.36 -2.30 -14.37
C GLY A 422 12.46 -2.11 -15.42
N SER A 423 12.70 -0.87 -15.84
CA SER A 423 13.76 -0.57 -16.77
C SER A 423 15.15 -0.80 -16.18
N LEU A 424 16.14 -1.11 -17.02
CA LEU A 424 17.53 -1.28 -16.61
C LEU A 424 18.16 0.04 -16.14
N GLU A 425 17.73 1.15 -16.73
CA GLU A 425 18.20 2.50 -16.43
C GLU A 425 17.01 3.46 -16.28
N ALA A 426 17.26 4.59 -15.66
CA ALA A 426 16.28 5.67 -15.49
C ALA A 426 16.79 6.99 -16.08
N LYS A 427 15.89 7.98 -16.17
CA LYS A 427 16.12 9.35 -16.64
C LYS A 427 16.62 9.41 -18.10
N GLY A 428 15.68 9.60 -19.00
CA GLY A 428 15.95 9.83 -20.41
C GLY A 428 16.12 8.55 -21.24
N LEU A 429 15.90 7.36 -20.68
CA LEU A 429 15.92 6.11 -21.44
C LEU A 429 14.80 6.11 -22.50
N VAL A 430 15.15 5.88 -23.75
CA VAL A 430 14.22 5.70 -24.87
C VAL A 430 14.55 4.38 -25.58
N VAL A 431 13.60 3.43 -25.50
CA VAL A 431 13.71 2.11 -26.10
C VAL A 431 12.40 1.77 -26.78
N ASN A 432 12.50 1.24 -27.97
CA ASN A 432 11.39 0.82 -28.79
C ASN A 432 11.58 -0.63 -29.27
N GLN A 433 10.50 -1.32 -29.54
CA GLN A 433 10.52 -2.63 -30.18
C GLN A 433 9.83 -2.53 -31.54
N THR A 434 10.52 -2.95 -32.58
CA THR A 434 9.98 -3.03 -33.93
C THR A 434 9.01 -4.22 -34.07
N PRO A 435 8.15 -4.25 -35.12
CA PRO A 435 7.18 -5.34 -35.32
C PRO A 435 7.76 -6.73 -35.42
N ASP A 436 9.05 -6.86 -35.86
CA ASP A 436 9.77 -8.12 -35.90
C ASP A 436 10.42 -8.54 -34.59
N GLY A 437 10.11 -7.78 -33.49
CA GLY A 437 10.57 -8.05 -32.14
C GLY A 437 11.99 -7.53 -31.81
N THR A 438 12.61 -6.77 -32.70
CA THR A 438 13.97 -6.23 -32.50
C THR A 438 13.91 -5.00 -31.57
N ILE A 439 14.72 -4.99 -30.52
CA ILE A 439 14.89 -3.84 -29.65
C ILE A 439 15.79 -2.80 -30.25
N GLN A 440 15.35 -1.56 -30.23
CA GLN A 440 16.12 -0.38 -30.64
C GLN A 440 16.28 0.56 -29.46
N ILE A 441 17.53 0.79 -29.05
CA ILE A 441 17.87 1.72 -27.97
C ILE A 441 18.23 3.05 -28.64
N GLU A 442 17.31 4.00 -28.61
CA GLU A 442 17.53 5.33 -29.19
C GLU A 442 18.34 6.22 -28.25
N GLN A 443 18.10 6.08 -26.93
CA GLN A 443 18.81 6.83 -25.90
C GLN A 443 18.97 5.98 -24.65
N TYR A 444 20.18 5.92 -24.11
CA TYR A 444 20.45 5.31 -22.81
C TYR A 444 19.99 6.21 -21.66
N GLY A 445 19.63 5.58 -20.54
CA GLY A 445 19.33 6.29 -19.31
C GLY A 445 20.58 6.88 -18.65
N GLN A 446 20.37 7.93 -17.86
CA GLN A 446 21.46 8.61 -17.15
C GLN A 446 21.76 7.96 -15.79
N VAL A 447 20.85 7.12 -15.26
CA VAL A 447 20.95 6.52 -13.94
C VAL A 447 20.77 5.01 -14.05
N ALA A 448 21.80 4.26 -13.70
CA ALA A 448 21.74 2.81 -13.59
C ALA A 448 20.83 2.42 -12.43
N LYS A 449 19.99 1.40 -12.60
CA LYS A 449 19.14 0.83 -11.57
C LYS A 449 19.69 -0.49 -11.03
N PHE A 450 20.57 -1.15 -11.76
CA PHE A 450 21.35 -2.28 -11.29
C PHE A 450 22.67 -1.73 -10.76
N ILE A 451 22.79 -1.64 -9.42
CA ILE A 451 23.86 -0.93 -8.71
C ILE A 451 24.63 -1.87 -7.79
N PRO A 452 25.87 -1.56 -7.36
CA PRO A 452 26.66 -2.49 -6.55
C PRO A 452 25.99 -2.85 -5.21
N LYS A 453 25.28 -1.90 -4.57
CA LYS A 453 24.57 -2.11 -3.32
C LYS A 453 23.41 -1.12 -3.21
N VAL A 454 22.21 -1.63 -2.91
CA VAL A 454 21.05 -0.77 -2.65
C VAL A 454 21.19 -0.07 -1.31
N ARG A 455 20.71 1.16 -1.24
CA ARG A 455 20.73 1.95 -0.01
C ARG A 455 19.75 1.43 1.03
N HIS A 456 18.60 0.96 0.58
CA HIS A 456 17.48 0.56 1.42
C HIS A 456 16.89 -0.75 0.90
N ILE A 457 16.96 -1.81 1.70
CA ILE A 457 16.55 -3.14 1.26
C ILE A 457 15.05 -3.29 1.49
N THR A 458 14.25 -3.24 0.41
CA THR A 458 12.80 -3.52 0.49
C THR A 458 12.50 -4.99 0.27
N PHE A 459 13.31 -5.68 -0.52
CA PHE A 459 13.30 -7.13 -0.71
C PHE A 459 14.72 -7.66 -0.55
N SER A 460 14.87 -8.73 0.24
CA SER A 460 16.18 -9.35 0.49
C SER A 460 16.38 -10.58 -0.40
N GLY A 461 17.35 -10.51 -1.30
CA GLY A 461 17.78 -11.63 -2.14
C GLY A 461 18.28 -12.82 -1.31
N PRO A 462 19.19 -12.63 -0.32
CA PRO A 462 19.65 -13.71 0.56
C PRO A 462 18.52 -14.42 1.32
N GLU A 463 17.52 -13.67 1.82
CA GLU A 463 16.37 -14.30 2.48
C GLU A 463 15.46 -15.04 1.50
N ALA A 464 15.32 -14.58 0.26
CA ALA A 464 14.59 -15.28 -0.80
C ALA A 464 15.26 -16.62 -1.17
N ILE A 465 16.59 -16.64 -1.28
CA ILE A 465 17.37 -17.87 -1.53
C ILE A 465 17.15 -18.88 -0.39
N LYS A 466 17.24 -18.45 0.87
CA LYS A 466 17.00 -19.31 2.04
C LYS A 466 15.60 -19.94 2.03
N ARG A 467 14.59 -19.23 1.51
CA ARG A 467 13.22 -19.73 1.38
C ARG A 467 12.99 -20.58 0.14
N GLY A 468 13.98 -20.70 -0.76
CA GLY A 468 13.82 -21.40 -2.05
C GLY A 468 12.87 -20.68 -3.01
N GLN A 469 12.76 -19.36 -2.92
CA GLN A 469 11.87 -18.53 -3.71
C GLN A 469 12.43 -18.33 -5.12
N GLU A 470 11.59 -18.46 -6.15
CA GLU A 470 11.96 -18.13 -7.52
C GLU A 470 11.85 -16.62 -7.75
N VAL A 471 12.93 -15.99 -8.24
CA VAL A 471 12.96 -14.53 -8.46
C VAL A 471 13.52 -14.21 -9.82
N LEU A 472 12.76 -13.43 -10.60
CA LEU A 472 13.16 -12.90 -11.90
C LEU A 472 13.16 -11.37 -11.88
N TYR A 473 14.09 -10.78 -12.62
CA TYR A 473 14.14 -9.33 -12.88
C TYR A 473 14.00 -9.12 -14.38
N VAL A 474 12.86 -8.60 -14.81
CA VAL A 474 12.50 -8.38 -16.22
C VAL A 474 12.68 -6.91 -16.56
N THR A 475 13.56 -6.66 -17.55
CA THR A 475 13.80 -5.31 -18.07
C THR A 475 13.35 -5.21 -19.52
N GLU A 476 13.47 -4.04 -20.12
CA GLU A 476 13.12 -3.81 -21.52
C GLU A 476 14.12 -4.40 -22.52
N ARG A 477 15.21 -4.99 -22.07
CA ARG A 477 16.28 -5.52 -22.95
C ARG A 477 16.88 -6.84 -22.51
N ALA A 478 16.66 -7.26 -21.25
CA ALA A 478 17.22 -8.48 -20.68
C ALA A 478 16.38 -8.99 -19.51
N VAL A 479 16.55 -10.29 -19.20
CA VAL A 479 15.98 -10.91 -18.00
C VAL A 479 17.11 -11.49 -17.17
N PHE A 480 17.00 -11.30 -15.84
CA PHE A 480 17.93 -11.87 -14.86
C PHE A 480 17.16 -12.77 -13.90
N GLN A 481 17.88 -13.72 -13.32
CA GLN A 481 17.38 -14.64 -12.30
C GLN A 481 18.26 -14.55 -11.06
N LEU A 482 17.67 -14.58 -9.89
CA LEU A 482 18.37 -14.74 -8.63
C LEU A 482 18.80 -16.20 -8.46
N THR A 483 20.09 -16.40 -8.20
CA THR A 483 20.68 -17.71 -7.88
C THR A 483 21.42 -17.64 -6.55
N PRO A 484 21.78 -18.77 -5.93
CA PRO A 484 22.60 -18.77 -4.71
C PRO A 484 23.93 -17.99 -4.85
N GLU A 485 24.48 -17.91 -6.06
CA GLU A 485 25.75 -17.23 -6.36
C GLU A 485 25.57 -15.75 -6.68
N GLY A 486 24.31 -15.27 -6.87
CA GLY A 486 23.97 -13.88 -7.21
C GLY A 486 23.04 -13.74 -8.39
N VAL A 487 23.01 -12.56 -8.98
CA VAL A 487 22.13 -12.20 -10.11
C VAL A 487 22.73 -12.71 -11.41
N LYS A 488 22.04 -13.62 -12.09
CA LYS A 488 22.44 -14.25 -13.35
C LYS A 488 21.70 -13.67 -14.55
N LEU A 489 22.40 -13.30 -15.60
CA LEU A 489 21.80 -12.93 -16.89
C LEU A 489 21.34 -14.20 -17.61
N ILE A 490 20.01 -14.34 -17.85
CA ILE A 490 19.44 -15.54 -18.47
C ILE A 490 18.84 -15.32 -19.85
N GLU A 491 18.52 -14.07 -20.21
CA GLU A 491 17.95 -13.75 -21.53
C GLU A 491 18.39 -12.37 -21.97
N VAL A 492 18.74 -12.23 -23.24
CA VAL A 492 19.02 -10.94 -23.91
C VAL A 492 18.10 -10.85 -25.11
N PHE A 493 17.41 -9.71 -25.27
CA PHE A 493 16.41 -9.56 -26.33
C PHE A 493 17.06 -9.33 -27.68
N LYS A 494 16.32 -9.69 -28.74
CA LYS A 494 16.78 -9.52 -30.14
C LYS A 494 17.16 -8.05 -30.41
N GLY A 495 18.32 -7.83 -31.01
CA GLY A 495 18.86 -6.50 -31.33
C GLY A 495 19.71 -5.87 -30.23
N VAL A 496 19.81 -6.50 -29.06
CA VAL A 496 20.59 -6.02 -27.91
C VAL A 496 21.93 -6.72 -27.86
N ASP A 497 23.03 -5.98 -27.74
CA ASP A 497 24.36 -6.51 -27.43
C ASP A 497 24.53 -6.68 -25.92
N ALA A 498 24.76 -7.92 -25.47
CA ALA A 498 24.81 -8.24 -24.04
C ALA A 498 25.89 -7.45 -23.28
N GLN A 499 27.05 -7.24 -23.89
CA GLN A 499 28.18 -6.57 -23.24
C GLN A 499 27.99 -5.05 -23.22
N ARG A 500 27.67 -4.46 -24.39
CA ARG A 500 27.53 -3.01 -24.54
C ARG A 500 26.25 -2.48 -23.89
N ASP A 501 25.10 -3.15 -24.15
CA ASP A 501 23.78 -2.61 -23.85
C ASP A 501 23.24 -3.07 -22.48
N VAL A 502 23.84 -4.15 -21.91
CA VAL A 502 23.41 -4.68 -20.61
C VAL A 502 24.55 -4.56 -19.59
N VAL A 503 25.62 -5.35 -19.72
CA VAL A 503 26.67 -5.46 -18.70
C VAL A 503 27.38 -4.14 -18.45
N ALA A 504 27.74 -3.41 -19.49
CA ALA A 504 28.42 -2.10 -19.39
C ALA A 504 27.53 -0.99 -18.81
N ARG A 505 26.21 -1.26 -18.70
CA ARG A 505 25.21 -0.31 -18.15
C ARG A 505 24.81 -0.63 -16.69
N MET A 506 25.42 -1.67 -16.11
CA MET A 506 25.20 -2.10 -14.74
C MET A 506 26.36 -1.67 -13.83
N GLY A 507 26.09 -1.46 -12.56
CA GLY A 507 27.09 -1.18 -11.54
C GLY A 507 27.85 -2.41 -11.02
N PHE A 508 27.47 -3.61 -11.48
CA PHE A 508 28.13 -4.88 -11.19
C PHE A 508 28.04 -5.82 -12.40
N LYS A 509 28.93 -6.81 -12.45
CA LYS A 509 28.91 -7.83 -13.50
C LYS A 509 27.97 -8.97 -13.08
N PRO A 510 26.89 -9.26 -13.85
CA PRO A 510 26.06 -10.42 -13.59
C PRO A 510 26.81 -11.72 -13.91
N LEU A 511 26.29 -12.83 -13.37
CA LEU A 511 26.76 -14.19 -13.67
C LEU A 511 26.35 -14.62 -15.07
#